data_69985d3fa05b51ed8ed0271227f65dec
#
_entry.id   69985d3fa05b51ed8ed0271227f65dec
#
_cell.length_a   1.000
_cell.length_b   1.000
_cell.length_c   1.000
_cell.angle_alpha   90.00
_cell.angle_beta   90.00
_cell.angle_gamma   90.00
#
_symmetry.space_group_name_H-M   'P 1'
#
loop_
_entity.id
_entity.type
_entity.pdbx_description
1 polymer ?
#
loop_
_entity_poly.entity_id
_entity_poly.type
_entity_poly.pdbx_seq_one_letter_code
_entity_poly.pdbx_strand_id
1 'polypeptide(L)'
;IEKSFHFHMVPEWEKEIIDYAKHPFWIGLSEWGDIEHIPNFYEFKHNKDVVDSNRVGFAARMETRKCPHFLQGIDSIFFTDVNDVKWWEKNINLDTSMWRTYNYKHEHLDMFMKQNWGISHSAHIYEPFGYSIFQAVDWGKIPILAHDWLPKYDYPFRASTPEQFKEQYEKICKLSLQEKRDILFPLREHLKQWDNKEQWRDRLLEIYNE
;
A
#
# COMPACT_ATOMS: atom_id res chain seq x y z
N ILE A 1 34.76 9.34 9.94
CA ILE A 1 33.65 9.87 9.12
C ILE A 1 32.45 8.98 9.42
N GLU A 2 31.44 9.52 10.13
CA GLU A 2 30.17 8.82 10.30
C GLU A 2 29.52 8.70 8.94
N LYS A 3 29.37 7.48 8.43
CA LYS A 3 28.57 7.20 7.24
C LYS A 3 27.10 7.26 7.65
N SER A 4 26.37 8.26 7.16
CA SER A 4 24.92 8.36 7.36
C SER A 4 24.22 7.83 6.13
N PHE A 5 23.32 6.86 6.29
CA PHE A 5 22.45 6.36 5.23
C PHE A 5 21.16 7.18 5.23
N HIS A 6 20.86 7.83 4.13
CA HIS A 6 19.59 8.50 3.93
C HIS A 6 18.74 7.68 2.98
N PHE A 7 17.68 7.07 3.51
CA PHE A 7 16.66 6.44 2.69
C PHE A 7 15.69 7.52 2.23
N HIS A 8 15.76 7.87 0.97
CA HIS A 8 14.89 8.88 0.40
C HIS A 8 13.94 8.25 -0.61
N MET A 9 12.64 8.32 -0.33
CA MET A 9 11.61 8.01 -1.30
C MET A 9 11.33 9.28 -2.08
N VAL A 10 11.85 9.38 -3.31
CA VAL A 10 11.70 10.58 -4.13
C VAL A 10 10.48 10.41 -5.03
N PRO A 11 9.39 11.16 -4.81
CA PRO A 11 8.28 11.25 -5.76
C PRO A 11 8.75 11.87 -7.08
N GLU A 12 8.03 11.62 -8.16
CA GLU A 12 8.44 12.07 -9.50
C GLU A 12 8.64 13.59 -9.63
N TRP A 13 7.90 14.36 -8.87
CA TRP A 13 8.03 15.83 -8.80
C TRP A 13 9.28 16.32 -8.06
N GLU A 14 9.99 15.42 -7.34
CA GLU A 14 11.25 15.74 -6.66
C GLU A 14 12.48 15.39 -7.49
N LYS A 15 12.34 15.11 -8.79
CA LYS A 15 13.48 14.83 -9.68
C LYS A 15 14.59 15.87 -9.62
N GLU A 16 14.26 17.12 -9.36
CA GLU A 16 15.23 18.20 -9.18
C GLU A 16 16.17 17.97 -7.99
N ILE A 17 15.72 17.19 -6.99
CA ILE A 17 16.52 16.84 -5.81
C ILE A 17 17.51 15.70 -6.12
N ILE A 18 17.28 14.93 -7.20
CA ILE A 18 18.14 13.81 -7.58
C ILE A 18 19.59 14.25 -7.84
N ASP A 19 19.82 15.44 -8.35
CA ASP A 19 21.18 15.96 -8.54
C ASP A 19 21.95 16.12 -7.22
N TYR A 20 21.24 16.37 -6.13
CA TYR A 20 21.81 16.36 -4.79
C TYR A 20 21.98 14.93 -4.25
N ALA A 21 21.17 13.99 -4.72
CA ALA A 21 21.18 12.59 -4.31
C ALA A 21 22.26 11.75 -5.02
N LYS A 22 22.98 12.30 -5.99
CA LYS A 22 24.17 11.65 -6.61
C LYS A 22 25.37 11.53 -5.66
N HIS A 23 25.16 11.75 -4.40
CA HIS A 23 26.15 11.47 -3.38
C HIS A 23 26.31 9.95 -3.21
N PRO A 24 27.53 9.41 -3.12
CA PRO A 24 27.77 7.96 -3.10
C PRO A 24 27.10 7.18 -1.95
N PHE A 25 26.48 7.87 -1.01
CA PHE A 25 25.77 7.25 0.12
C PHE A 25 24.25 7.32 0.03
N TRP A 26 23.68 7.75 -1.11
CA TRP A 26 22.24 7.79 -1.27
C TRP A 26 21.75 6.50 -1.92
N ILE A 27 20.74 5.89 -1.31
CA ILE A 27 20.10 4.67 -1.77
C ILE A 27 18.63 4.96 -2.01
N GLY A 28 18.18 4.75 -3.24
CA GLY A 28 16.78 4.86 -3.59
C GLY A 28 15.99 3.61 -3.19
N LEU A 29 14.81 3.79 -2.60
CA LEU A 29 13.85 2.70 -2.35
C LEU A 29 12.93 2.44 -3.54
N SER A 30 13.06 3.23 -4.59
CA SER A 30 12.39 3.10 -5.88
C SER A 30 13.37 3.36 -7.02
N GLU A 31 13.11 2.79 -8.20
CA GLU A 31 13.97 2.99 -9.37
C GLU A 31 13.94 4.46 -9.84
N TRP A 32 15.01 5.19 -9.62
CA TRP A 32 15.16 6.59 -10.01
C TRP A 32 16.54 6.86 -10.60
N GLY A 33 16.59 6.97 -11.91
CA GLY A 33 17.79 7.39 -12.61
C GLY A 33 19.04 6.58 -12.24
N ASP A 34 20.11 7.27 -11.91
CA ASP A 34 21.43 6.68 -11.61
C ASP A 34 21.64 6.40 -10.10
N ILE A 35 20.59 6.48 -9.28
CA ILE A 35 20.68 6.14 -7.85
C ILE A 35 20.60 4.63 -7.71
N GLU A 36 21.49 4.05 -6.92
CA GLU A 36 21.41 2.63 -6.63
C GLU A 36 20.08 2.28 -5.95
N HIS A 37 19.35 1.38 -6.57
CA HIS A 37 18.06 0.93 -6.09
C HIS A 37 18.22 -0.34 -5.26
N ILE A 38 17.91 -0.24 -3.97
CA ILE A 38 17.73 -1.40 -3.09
C ILE A 38 16.23 -1.52 -2.81
N PRO A 39 15.54 -2.49 -3.43
CA PRO A 39 14.13 -2.67 -3.20
C PRO A 39 13.86 -3.02 -1.74
N ASN A 40 12.81 -2.46 -1.17
CA ASN A 40 12.33 -2.86 0.14
C ASN A 40 11.98 -4.35 0.16
N PHE A 41 11.87 -4.92 1.35
CA PHE A 41 11.41 -6.28 1.53
C PHE A 41 10.11 -6.32 2.35
N TYR A 42 9.33 -7.39 2.18
CA TYR A 42 8.20 -7.72 3.03
C TYR A 42 8.23 -9.21 3.37
N GLU A 43 8.17 -9.54 4.64
CA GLU A 43 8.19 -10.91 5.15
C GLU A 43 6.75 -11.45 5.25
N PHE A 44 6.38 -12.39 4.37
CA PHE A 44 5.07 -13.03 4.39
C PHE A 44 4.96 -14.02 5.54
N LYS A 45 4.14 -13.71 6.56
CA LYS A 45 4.04 -14.49 7.80
C LYS A 45 2.70 -15.19 7.98
N HIS A 46 1.64 -14.63 7.43
CA HIS A 46 0.28 -15.06 7.73
C HIS A 46 -0.31 -15.95 6.65
N ASN A 47 -0.07 -15.64 5.37
CA ASN A 47 -0.55 -16.38 4.21
C ASN A 47 -2.04 -16.81 4.33
N LYS A 48 -2.88 -15.89 4.84
CA LYS A 48 -4.29 -16.18 5.14
C LYS A 48 -5.08 -16.48 3.87
N ASP A 49 -6.09 -17.35 3.99
CA ASP A 49 -7.09 -17.52 2.96
C ASP A 49 -7.89 -16.23 2.75
N VAL A 50 -8.57 -16.12 1.61
CA VAL A 50 -9.38 -14.97 1.26
C VAL A 50 -10.43 -14.71 2.32
N VAL A 51 -10.54 -13.45 2.74
CA VAL A 51 -11.62 -13.02 3.64
C VAL A 51 -12.86 -12.69 2.81
N ASP A 52 -13.91 -13.50 2.98
CA ASP A 52 -15.19 -13.29 2.28
C ASP A 52 -15.99 -12.16 2.96
N SER A 53 -15.65 -10.94 2.61
CA SER A 53 -16.34 -9.72 3.08
C SER A 53 -16.24 -8.64 2.01
N ASN A 54 -17.33 -7.92 1.83
CA ASN A 54 -17.40 -6.78 0.90
C ASN A 54 -16.99 -5.45 1.55
N ARG A 55 -16.67 -5.46 2.84
CA ARG A 55 -16.19 -4.25 3.50
C ARG A 55 -14.78 -3.89 3.06
N VAL A 56 -14.52 -2.59 2.91
CA VAL A 56 -13.20 -2.08 2.50
C VAL A 56 -12.38 -1.69 3.72
N GLY A 57 -11.11 -2.05 3.73
CA GLY A 57 -10.10 -1.60 4.70
C GLY A 57 -9.21 -0.52 4.10
N PHE A 58 -8.95 0.53 4.87
CA PHE A 58 -8.02 1.61 4.56
C PHE A 58 -6.95 1.70 5.66
N ALA A 59 -5.70 1.43 5.34
CA ALA A 59 -4.57 1.48 6.27
C ALA A 59 -3.53 2.49 5.78
N ALA A 60 -3.78 3.77 5.99
CA ALA A 60 -2.89 4.84 5.58
C ALA A 60 -3.18 6.14 6.32
N ARG A 61 -2.29 7.12 6.21
CA ARG A 61 -2.58 8.50 6.62
C ARG A 61 -3.65 9.11 5.71
N MET A 62 -4.47 10.00 6.26
CA MET A 62 -5.51 10.72 5.53
C MET A 62 -4.91 11.86 4.69
N GLU A 63 -4.14 11.52 3.68
CA GLU A 63 -3.51 12.45 2.74
C GLU A 63 -4.20 12.38 1.38
N THR A 64 -4.22 13.47 0.62
CA THR A 64 -4.84 13.53 -0.72
C THR A 64 -4.32 12.43 -1.65
N ARG A 65 -3.00 12.17 -1.62
CA ARG A 65 -2.38 11.10 -2.44
C ARG A 65 -2.81 9.68 -2.05
N LYS A 66 -3.35 9.51 -0.85
CA LYS A 66 -3.90 8.22 -0.38
C LYS A 66 -5.37 8.04 -0.76
N CYS A 67 -5.96 9.03 -1.40
CA CYS A 67 -7.29 9.00 -2.01
C CYS A 67 -8.42 8.48 -1.10
N PRO A 68 -8.53 8.89 0.18
CA PRO A 68 -9.58 8.41 1.07
C PRO A 68 -10.98 8.73 0.55
N HIS A 69 -11.13 9.79 -0.25
CA HIS A 69 -12.39 10.21 -0.85
C HIS A 69 -12.96 9.19 -1.86
N PHE A 70 -12.17 8.22 -2.35
CA PHE A 70 -12.69 7.12 -3.16
C PHE A 70 -13.65 6.22 -2.39
N LEU A 71 -13.62 6.25 -1.06
CA LEU A 71 -14.44 5.42 -0.18
C LEU A 71 -15.74 6.08 0.24
N GLN A 72 -16.06 7.25 -0.29
CA GLN A 72 -17.34 7.93 0.01
C GLN A 72 -18.52 7.05 -0.37
N GLY A 73 -19.43 6.81 0.58
CA GLY A 73 -20.61 5.96 0.39
C GLY A 73 -20.31 4.45 0.37
N ILE A 74 -19.11 4.01 0.75
CA ILE A 74 -18.73 2.58 0.85
C ILE A 74 -18.52 2.21 2.31
N ASP A 75 -19.10 1.08 2.77
CA ASP A 75 -18.86 0.54 4.12
C ASP A 75 -17.38 0.21 4.29
N SER A 76 -16.70 1.02 5.11
CA SER A 76 -15.26 0.98 5.21
C SER A 76 -14.76 1.04 6.65
N ILE A 77 -13.60 0.41 6.89
CA ILE A 77 -12.87 0.45 8.15
C ILE A 77 -11.55 1.16 7.92
N PHE A 78 -11.31 2.22 8.67
CA PHE A 78 -10.10 3.04 8.58
C PHE A 78 -9.15 2.76 9.75
N PHE A 79 -7.90 2.54 9.45
CA PHE A 79 -6.79 2.53 10.39
C PHE A 79 -5.92 3.77 10.13
N THR A 80 -6.27 4.86 10.79
CA THR A 80 -5.71 6.19 10.57
C THR A 80 -5.88 7.06 11.82
N ASP A 81 -5.39 8.30 11.82
CA ASP A 81 -5.69 9.23 12.91
C ASP A 81 -7.15 9.71 12.81
N VAL A 82 -7.87 9.58 13.91
CA VAL A 82 -9.27 9.99 13.98
C VAL A 82 -9.45 11.50 13.83
N ASN A 83 -8.46 12.29 14.17
CA ASN A 83 -8.50 13.74 14.00
C ASN A 83 -8.37 14.12 12.53
N ASP A 84 -7.61 13.34 11.74
CA ASP A 84 -7.53 13.52 10.30
C ASP A 84 -8.89 13.27 9.64
N VAL A 85 -9.62 12.22 10.03
CA VAL A 85 -10.98 11.95 9.52
C VAL A 85 -11.89 13.15 9.78
N LYS A 86 -11.92 13.67 11.01
CA LYS A 86 -12.71 14.85 11.38
C LYS A 86 -12.32 16.10 10.58
N TRP A 87 -11.03 16.25 10.29
CA TRP A 87 -10.54 17.35 9.46
C TRP A 87 -11.10 17.26 8.03
N TRP A 88 -11.10 16.06 7.44
CA TRP A 88 -11.65 15.82 6.11
C TRP A 88 -13.15 16.04 6.04
N GLU A 89 -13.90 15.56 7.04
CA GLU A 89 -15.33 15.85 7.18
C GLU A 89 -15.61 17.36 7.14
N LYS A 90 -14.90 18.10 7.98
CA LYS A 90 -15.11 19.54 8.17
C LYS A 90 -14.65 20.38 6.97
N ASN A 91 -13.50 20.08 6.37
CA ASN A 91 -12.84 20.99 5.40
C ASN A 91 -13.09 20.59 3.94
N ILE A 92 -13.37 19.32 3.68
CA ILE A 92 -13.60 18.79 2.33
C ILE A 92 -15.06 18.35 2.14
N ASN A 93 -15.88 18.45 3.18
CA ASN A 93 -17.28 18.01 3.19
C ASN A 93 -17.45 16.54 2.75
N LEU A 94 -16.53 15.69 3.23
CA LEU A 94 -16.50 14.28 2.91
C LEU A 94 -17.54 13.54 3.76
N ASP A 95 -18.45 12.79 3.14
CA ASP A 95 -19.39 11.93 3.86
C ASP A 95 -18.68 10.67 4.38
N THR A 96 -18.48 10.62 5.68
CA THR A 96 -17.85 9.50 6.39
C THR A 96 -18.85 8.66 7.19
N SER A 97 -20.14 8.85 6.98
CA SER A 97 -21.21 8.20 7.74
C SER A 97 -21.15 6.65 7.74
N MET A 98 -20.57 6.07 6.67
CA MET A 98 -20.37 4.63 6.52
C MET A 98 -18.99 4.16 6.99
N TRP A 99 -18.18 5.02 7.59
CA TRP A 99 -16.82 4.69 8.00
C TRP A 99 -16.73 4.37 9.49
N ARG A 100 -15.92 3.37 9.82
CA ARG A 100 -15.52 3.05 11.18
C ARG A 100 -14.03 3.29 11.31
N THR A 101 -13.63 4.18 12.21
CA THR A 101 -12.22 4.55 12.36
C THR A 101 -11.62 3.88 13.58
N TYR A 102 -10.49 3.22 13.37
CA TYR A 102 -9.58 2.76 14.42
C TYR A 102 -8.39 3.71 14.46
N ASN A 103 -8.15 4.31 15.62
CA ASN A 103 -7.04 5.24 15.78
C ASN A 103 -5.70 4.52 15.54
N TYR A 104 -4.85 5.12 14.72
CA TYR A 104 -3.56 4.54 14.37
C TYR A 104 -2.68 4.44 15.62
N LYS A 105 -2.36 3.19 15.98
CA LYS A 105 -1.25 2.84 16.85
C LYS A 105 -0.64 1.57 16.29
N HIS A 106 0.67 1.55 16.07
CA HIS A 106 1.36 0.42 15.42
C HIS A 106 1.02 -0.93 16.07
N GLU A 107 0.90 -0.95 17.38
CA GLU A 107 0.53 -2.12 18.19
C GLU A 107 -0.88 -2.68 17.88
N HIS A 108 -1.75 -1.88 17.26
CA HIS A 108 -3.11 -2.27 16.90
C HIS A 108 -3.24 -2.73 15.43
N LEU A 109 -2.18 -2.71 14.64
CA LEU A 109 -2.24 -3.09 13.23
C LEU A 109 -2.75 -4.52 13.04
N ASP A 110 -2.25 -5.46 13.82
CA ASP A 110 -2.72 -6.86 13.78
C ASP A 110 -4.20 -6.99 14.12
N MET A 111 -4.68 -6.20 15.08
CA MET A 111 -6.10 -6.18 15.42
C MET A 111 -6.94 -5.64 14.27
N PHE A 112 -6.48 -4.60 13.58
CA PHE A 112 -7.13 -4.08 12.40
C PHE A 112 -7.14 -5.10 11.25
N MET A 113 -6.02 -5.76 10.97
CA MET A 113 -5.92 -6.77 9.92
C MET A 113 -6.82 -7.99 10.17
N LYS A 114 -7.08 -8.34 11.44
CA LYS A 114 -8.02 -9.41 11.83
C LYS A 114 -9.49 -9.03 11.69
N GLN A 115 -9.82 -7.75 11.50
CA GLN A 115 -11.22 -7.34 11.32
C GLN A 115 -11.82 -7.94 10.04
N ASN A 116 -13.15 -8.07 10.05
CA ASN A 116 -13.90 -8.62 8.92
C ASN A 116 -14.07 -7.58 7.79
N TRP A 117 -13.01 -7.38 7.03
CA TRP A 117 -13.00 -6.66 5.76
C TRP A 117 -12.23 -7.48 4.73
N GLY A 118 -12.67 -7.48 3.48
CA GLY A 118 -12.13 -8.36 2.43
C GLY A 118 -11.45 -7.62 1.29
N ILE A 119 -11.67 -6.32 1.16
CA ILE A 119 -11.16 -5.50 0.06
C ILE A 119 -10.23 -4.43 0.63
N SER A 120 -9.02 -4.30 0.09
CA SER A 120 -8.09 -3.24 0.50
C SER A 120 -8.15 -2.06 -0.45
N HIS A 121 -8.35 -0.85 0.10
CA HIS A 121 -8.08 0.36 -0.64
C HIS A 121 -6.56 0.56 -0.75
N SER A 122 -6.04 0.37 -1.94
CA SER A 122 -4.62 0.46 -2.27
C SER A 122 -4.38 1.28 -3.54
N ALA A 123 -5.38 2.04 -3.99
CA ALA A 123 -5.32 2.94 -5.15
C ALA A 123 -4.67 4.29 -4.76
N HIS A 124 -3.46 4.21 -4.21
CA HIS A 124 -2.69 5.38 -3.77
C HIS A 124 -1.89 5.96 -4.94
N ILE A 125 -1.87 7.29 -5.06
CA ILE A 125 -1.02 7.98 -6.03
C ILE A 125 0.43 7.96 -5.50
N TYR A 126 1.37 7.57 -6.35
CA TYR A 126 2.82 7.53 -6.03
C TYR A 126 3.15 6.70 -4.78
N GLU A 127 2.72 5.44 -4.75
CA GLU A 127 3.11 4.50 -3.69
C GLU A 127 4.35 3.71 -4.13
N PRO A 128 5.55 4.03 -3.67
CA PRO A 128 6.77 3.43 -4.20
C PRO A 128 6.93 1.95 -3.86
N PHE A 129 6.54 1.51 -2.66
CA PHE A 129 6.59 0.10 -2.28
C PHE A 129 5.23 -0.43 -1.81
N GLY A 130 4.52 0.32 -0.95
CA GLY A 130 3.18 -0.02 -0.52
C GLY A 130 3.10 -1.15 0.51
N TYR A 131 3.77 -1.03 1.64
CA TYR A 131 3.69 -2.03 2.73
C TYR A 131 2.27 -2.45 3.09
N SER A 132 1.32 -1.53 3.07
CA SER A 132 -0.09 -1.83 3.34
C SER A 132 -0.71 -2.78 2.32
N ILE A 133 -0.20 -2.80 1.08
CA ILE A 133 -0.64 -3.73 0.03
C ILE A 133 -0.16 -5.14 0.36
N PHE A 134 1.13 -5.29 0.68
CA PHE A 134 1.69 -6.58 1.08
C PHE A 134 0.99 -7.14 2.30
N GLN A 135 0.77 -6.30 3.33
CA GLN A 135 0.04 -6.68 4.53
C GLN A 135 -1.38 -7.14 4.21
N ALA A 136 -2.12 -6.39 3.37
CA ALA A 136 -3.46 -6.77 2.97
C ALA A 136 -3.48 -8.14 2.27
N VAL A 137 -2.59 -8.36 1.31
CA VAL A 137 -2.47 -9.62 0.57
C VAL A 137 -2.09 -10.79 1.49
N ASP A 138 -1.16 -10.58 2.42
CA ASP A 138 -0.74 -11.58 3.41
C ASP A 138 -1.90 -11.99 4.35
N TRP A 139 -2.77 -11.05 4.67
CA TRP A 139 -3.98 -11.25 5.48
C TRP A 139 -5.23 -11.66 4.69
N GLY A 140 -5.09 -12.03 3.42
CA GLY A 140 -6.20 -12.55 2.62
C GLY A 140 -7.16 -11.48 2.09
N LYS A 141 -6.72 -10.23 1.96
CA LYS A 141 -7.54 -9.12 1.47
C LYS A 141 -7.22 -8.85 0.00
N ILE A 142 -8.26 -8.61 -0.81
CA ILE A 142 -8.10 -8.29 -2.24
C ILE A 142 -7.86 -6.79 -2.39
N PRO A 143 -6.69 -6.35 -2.89
CA PRO A 143 -6.44 -4.95 -3.08
C PRO A 143 -7.11 -4.41 -4.35
N ILE A 144 -7.57 -3.15 -4.31
CA ILE A 144 -7.78 -2.34 -5.52
C ILE A 144 -6.55 -1.45 -5.64
N LEU A 145 -5.73 -1.68 -6.66
CA LEU A 145 -4.43 -1.06 -6.86
C LEU A 145 -4.51 0.23 -7.67
N ALA A 146 -3.53 1.11 -7.52
CA ALA A 146 -3.30 2.17 -8.48
C ALA A 146 -2.79 1.60 -9.83
N HIS A 147 -2.99 2.34 -10.93
CA HIS A 147 -2.54 1.91 -12.25
C HIS A 147 -1.02 1.88 -12.39
N ASP A 148 -0.32 2.75 -11.68
CA ASP A 148 1.13 2.89 -11.68
C ASP A 148 1.86 1.93 -10.72
N TRP A 149 1.12 1.26 -9.83
CA TRP A 149 1.72 0.27 -8.93
C TRP A 149 1.83 -1.10 -9.60
N LEU A 150 3.04 -1.66 -9.73
CA LEU A 150 3.33 -2.89 -10.51
C LEU A 150 2.71 -2.86 -11.91
N PRO A 151 3.05 -1.90 -12.78
CA PRO A 151 2.36 -1.70 -14.05
C PRO A 151 2.55 -2.86 -15.04
N LYS A 152 3.61 -3.65 -14.87
CA LYS A 152 3.90 -4.82 -15.70
C LYS A 152 3.18 -6.11 -15.26
N TYR A 153 2.57 -6.10 -14.08
CA TYR A 153 1.82 -7.25 -13.58
C TYR A 153 0.35 -7.11 -13.98
N ASP A 154 -0.17 -8.11 -14.70
CA ASP A 154 -1.57 -8.13 -15.12
C ASP A 154 -2.47 -8.41 -13.90
N TYR A 155 -3.09 -7.36 -13.38
CA TYR A 155 -3.98 -7.42 -12.23
C TYR A 155 -5.31 -6.74 -12.55
N PRO A 156 -6.46 -7.42 -12.32
CA PRO A 156 -7.76 -6.98 -12.86
C PRO A 156 -8.36 -5.77 -12.13
N PHE A 157 -7.99 -5.51 -10.87
CA PHE A 157 -8.63 -4.46 -10.06
C PHE A 157 -7.72 -3.26 -9.85
N ARG A 158 -7.85 -2.29 -10.75
CA ARG A 158 -7.08 -1.04 -10.73
C ARG A 158 -7.99 0.17 -10.82
N ALA A 159 -7.63 1.24 -10.09
CA ALA A 159 -8.38 2.49 -10.10
C ALA A 159 -7.45 3.69 -9.93
N SER A 160 -7.78 4.80 -10.61
CA SER A 160 -7.17 6.11 -10.45
C SER A 160 -8.21 7.22 -10.22
N THR A 161 -9.51 6.87 -10.23
CA THR A 161 -10.59 7.79 -9.93
C THR A 161 -11.63 7.15 -8.99
N PRO A 162 -12.45 7.94 -8.29
CA PRO A 162 -13.53 7.42 -7.44
C PRO A 162 -14.50 6.49 -8.19
N GLU A 163 -14.83 6.83 -9.43
CA GLU A 163 -15.77 6.06 -10.27
C GLU A 163 -15.18 4.71 -10.64
N GLN A 164 -13.91 4.69 -11.05
CA GLN A 164 -13.19 3.45 -11.33
C GLN A 164 -13.08 2.58 -10.05
N PHE A 165 -12.76 3.20 -8.91
CA PHE A 165 -12.70 2.47 -7.64
C PHE A 165 -14.03 1.80 -7.31
N LYS A 166 -15.14 2.53 -7.43
CA LYS A 166 -16.48 2.01 -7.20
C LYS A 166 -16.82 0.87 -8.16
N GLU A 167 -16.47 1.02 -9.44
CA GLU A 167 -16.67 -0.05 -10.44
C GLU A 167 -15.91 -1.33 -10.06
N GLN A 168 -14.63 -1.22 -9.69
CA GLN A 168 -13.84 -2.39 -9.28
C GLN A 168 -14.37 -2.99 -7.98
N TYR A 169 -14.75 -2.18 -7.01
CA TYR A 169 -15.40 -2.61 -5.78
C TYR A 169 -16.65 -3.44 -6.07
N GLU A 170 -17.54 -2.95 -6.92
CA GLU A 170 -18.78 -3.65 -7.31
C GLU A 170 -18.51 -4.97 -8.04
N LYS A 171 -17.44 -5.04 -8.84
CA LYS A 171 -17.00 -6.30 -9.48
C LYS A 171 -16.56 -7.31 -8.43
N ILE A 172 -15.68 -6.91 -7.48
CA ILE A 172 -15.18 -7.81 -6.42
C ILE A 172 -16.34 -8.33 -5.55
N CYS A 173 -17.32 -7.48 -5.25
CA CYS A 173 -18.49 -7.88 -4.45
C CYS A 173 -19.35 -8.99 -5.10
N LYS A 174 -19.26 -9.14 -6.41
CA LYS A 174 -20.01 -10.19 -7.17
C LYS A 174 -19.25 -11.50 -7.33
N LEU A 175 -17.96 -11.51 -7.00
CA LEU A 175 -17.14 -12.72 -7.14
C LEU A 175 -17.47 -13.75 -6.08
N SER A 176 -17.48 -15.00 -6.49
CA SER A 176 -17.46 -16.15 -5.58
C SER A 176 -16.15 -16.21 -4.81
N LEU A 177 -16.14 -16.93 -3.69
CA LEU A 177 -14.94 -17.12 -2.89
C LEU A 177 -13.81 -17.79 -3.71
N GLN A 178 -14.14 -18.70 -4.63
CA GLN A 178 -13.13 -19.34 -5.47
C GLN A 178 -12.50 -18.35 -6.46
N GLU A 179 -13.30 -17.53 -7.14
CA GLU A 179 -12.78 -16.50 -8.04
C GLU A 179 -11.89 -15.48 -7.29
N LYS A 180 -12.28 -15.12 -6.07
CA LYS A 180 -11.45 -14.29 -5.19
C LYS A 180 -10.09 -14.94 -4.89
N ARG A 181 -10.04 -16.28 -4.65
CA ARG A 181 -8.79 -17.03 -4.45
C ARG A 181 -7.94 -17.06 -5.72
N ASP A 182 -8.56 -17.28 -6.87
CA ASP A 182 -7.91 -17.37 -8.17
C ASP A 182 -7.22 -16.03 -8.57
N ILE A 183 -7.64 -14.93 -7.95
CA ILE A 183 -7.04 -13.60 -8.13
C ILE A 183 -5.98 -13.32 -7.06
N LEU A 184 -6.28 -13.58 -5.79
CA LEU A 184 -5.40 -13.21 -4.70
C LEU A 184 -4.14 -14.05 -4.62
N PHE A 185 -4.25 -15.37 -4.84
CA PHE A 185 -3.11 -16.27 -4.66
C PHE A 185 -2.01 -16.05 -5.70
N PRO A 186 -2.30 -15.90 -7.00
CA PRO A 186 -1.26 -15.50 -7.97
C PRO A 186 -0.60 -14.17 -7.64
N LEU A 187 -1.37 -13.17 -7.20
CA LEU A 187 -0.79 -11.89 -6.76
C LEU A 187 0.17 -12.09 -5.57
N ARG A 188 -0.25 -12.86 -4.56
CA ARG A 188 0.61 -13.17 -3.41
C ARG A 188 1.90 -13.84 -3.82
N GLU A 189 1.83 -14.87 -4.66
CA GLU A 189 3.03 -15.57 -5.15
C GLU A 189 3.95 -14.62 -5.93
N HIS A 190 3.38 -13.74 -6.73
CA HIS A 190 4.16 -12.71 -7.42
C HIS A 190 4.85 -11.76 -6.43
N LEU A 191 4.14 -11.34 -5.37
CA LEU A 191 4.70 -10.44 -4.36
C LEU A 191 5.77 -11.08 -3.48
N LYS A 192 5.85 -12.40 -3.38
CA LYS A 192 6.89 -13.11 -2.63
C LYS A 192 8.31 -12.91 -3.17
N GLN A 193 8.48 -12.38 -4.38
CA GLN A 193 9.80 -11.99 -4.87
C GLN A 193 10.46 -10.90 -4.02
N TRP A 194 9.67 -10.14 -3.24
CA TRP A 194 10.16 -9.16 -2.27
C TRP A 194 10.29 -9.71 -0.83
N ASP A 195 10.09 -11.01 -0.62
CA ASP A 195 10.39 -11.71 0.64
C ASP A 195 11.88 -12.08 0.68
N ASN A 196 12.73 -11.04 0.71
CA ASN A 196 14.17 -11.14 0.49
C ASN A 196 15.00 -10.40 1.57
N LYS A 197 14.56 -10.46 2.82
CA LYS A 197 15.16 -9.74 3.96
C LYS A 197 16.67 -9.94 4.08
N GLU A 198 17.15 -11.18 3.89
CA GLU A 198 18.58 -11.50 4.02
C GLU A 198 19.36 -10.85 2.88
N GLN A 199 18.89 -10.96 1.65
CA GLN A 199 19.52 -10.33 0.49
C GLN A 199 19.55 -8.81 0.64
N TRP A 200 18.46 -8.21 1.15
CA TRP A 200 18.38 -6.78 1.43
C TRP A 200 19.44 -6.36 2.48
N ARG A 201 19.51 -7.10 3.58
CA ARG A 201 20.51 -6.87 4.63
C ARG A 201 21.93 -7.00 4.11
N ASP A 202 22.21 -8.05 3.35
CA ASP A 202 23.56 -8.34 2.86
C ASP A 202 24.02 -7.25 1.89
N ARG A 203 23.12 -6.76 1.01
CA ARG A 203 23.44 -5.65 0.13
C ARG A 203 23.70 -4.34 0.88
N LEU A 204 22.94 -4.05 1.93
CA LEU A 204 23.22 -2.90 2.80
C LEU A 204 24.58 -3.01 3.48
N LEU A 205 24.96 -4.20 3.95
CA LEU A 205 26.26 -4.44 4.58
C LEU A 205 27.42 -4.30 3.59
N GLU A 206 27.26 -4.75 2.35
CA GLU A 206 28.24 -4.51 1.27
C GLU A 206 28.50 -3.01 1.10
N ILE A 207 27.45 -2.23 0.87
CA ILE A 207 27.55 -0.77 0.69
C ILE A 207 28.16 -0.08 1.93
N TYR A 208 27.83 -0.58 3.13
CA TYR A 208 28.39 -0.01 4.36
C TYR A 208 29.91 -0.24 4.44
N ASN A 209 30.41 -1.34 3.91
CA ASN A 209 31.82 -1.72 3.99
C ASN A 209 32.69 -1.15 2.84
N GLU A 210 32.07 -0.66 1.75
CA GLU A 210 32.74 0.10 0.68
C GLU A 210 33.12 1.51 1.16
#